data_a17bc3e579b5976236056b0888397c33
#
_entry.id   a17bc3e579b5976236056b0888397c33
#
_cell.length_a   1.000
_cell.length_b   1.000
_cell.length_c   1.000
_cell.angle_alpha   90.00
_cell.angle_beta   90.00
_cell.angle_gamma   90.00
#
_symmetry.space_group_name_H-M   'P 1'
#
loop_
_entity.id
_entity.type
_entity.pdbx_description
1 polymer ?
#
loop_
_entity_poly.entity_id
_entity_poly.type
_entity_poly.pdbx_seq_one_letter_code
_entity_poly.pdbx_strand_id
1 'polypeptide(L)'
;MTIQVHLVGRCEVILWGLTSRERLRRILKKFPKAHLVSPGEALPAEGDVLLLREDYLYDDRVLRGLLDTQDVALQDPRDGAVVAARLSASRLSGVADLNAPAVAQLRPAQPDTVASGLQTQLRKFDQPWVARITQSNRQHLEKSLFNGAYKGVTDFITRGVWPVPARWVTHLCVRLGLSPNHVTTASYVLAILAGWWFWNGQFGLGLIAGWIMTFLDTVDGKLARVTVTSTRFGNIFDHALDIVHPPLWYIAWGMGLAATWSYSLPLSLVFWAIFIGYVAGRLCEGSFKFAAPFSMFLWKPFDSLNRLVTARRNPNLLLLTLAWAAGGNDVGLLLVAAWTVISTLVLAWRVIWAITLRRRGAELQPWLSQIDLKAEGHRPVVRLFAPRSGLADA
;
A
#
# COMPACT_ATOMS: atom_id res chain seq x y z
N MET A 1 21.34 3.14 -21.17
CA MET A 1 21.93 1.79 -21.27
C MET A 1 21.01 0.79 -20.59
N THR A 2 20.82 -0.37 -21.18
CA THR A 2 20.03 -1.47 -20.61
C THR A 2 20.94 -2.35 -19.78
N ILE A 3 20.51 -2.68 -18.56
CA ILE A 3 21.27 -3.53 -17.62
C ILE A 3 20.74 -4.95 -17.77
N GLN A 4 21.59 -5.89 -18.09
CA GLN A 4 21.22 -7.31 -18.12
C GLN A 4 21.20 -7.87 -16.71
N VAL A 5 20.10 -8.52 -16.35
CA VAL A 5 19.91 -9.13 -15.02
C VAL A 5 20.02 -10.64 -15.15
N HIS A 6 21.01 -11.22 -14.48
CA HIS A 6 21.25 -12.66 -14.44
C HIS A 6 20.89 -13.21 -13.06
N LEU A 7 20.13 -14.32 -13.03
CA LEU A 7 19.81 -15.01 -11.79
C LEU A 7 20.86 -16.10 -11.52
N VAL A 8 21.41 -16.07 -10.30
CA VAL A 8 22.42 -17.02 -9.82
C VAL A 8 21.75 -17.99 -8.83
N GLY A 9 22.02 -19.27 -9.00
CA GLY A 9 21.41 -20.34 -8.19
C GLY A 9 20.01 -20.74 -8.70
N ARG A 10 19.30 -21.52 -7.88
CA ARG A 10 17.95 -22.01 -8.19
C ARG A 10 17.10 -22.04 -6.94
N CYS A 11 15.84 -21.63 -7.05
CA CYS A 11 14.85 -21.66 -5.96
C CYS A 11 13.54 -22.27 -6.45
N GLU A 12 13.14 -23.38 -5.83
CA GLU A 12 11.89 -24.10 -6.17
C GLU A 12 10.72 -23.74 -5.24
N VAL A 13 10.97 -22.92 -4.21
CA VAL A 13 9.94 -22.53 -3.25
C VAL A 13 8.96 -21.57 -3.89
N ILE A 14 7.68 -21.92 -3.82
CA ILE A 14 6.59 -21.09 -4.35
C ILE A 14 6.02 -20.22 -3.22
N LEU A 15 5.97 -18.91 -3.45
CA LEU A 15 5.41 -17.91 -2.54
C LEU A 15 4.24 -17.18 -3.22
N TRP A 16 3.05 -17.25 -2.64
CA TRP A 16 1.84 -16.64 -3.23
C TRP A 16 1.61 -17.06 -4.69
N GLY A 17 1.79 -18.35 -4.99
CA GLY A 17 1.59 -18.91 -6.32
C GLY A 17 2.68 -18.58 -7.34
N LEU A 18 3.78 -17.93 -6.95
CA LEU A 18 4.88 -17.53 -7.82
C LEU A 18 6.20 -18.19 -7.41
N THR A 19 6.96 -18.67 -8.39
CA THR A 19 8.39 -18.96 -8.20
C THR A 19 9.17 -17.67 -8.00
N SER A 20 10.35 -17.73 -7.37
CA SER A 20 11.21 -16.55 -7.19
C SER A 20 11.56 -15.89 -8.54
N ARG A 21 11.90 -16.68 -9.56
CA ARG A 21 12.17 -16.21 -10.93
C ARG A 21 10.99 -15.44 -11.51
N GLU A 22 9.78 -15.99 -11.45
CA GLU A 22 8.60 -15.30 -11.99
C GLU A 22 8.30 -14.02 -11.21
N ARG A 23 8.49 -14.02 -9.89
CA ARG A 23 8.35 -12.82 -9.06
C ARG A 23 9.34 -11.75 -9.48
N LEU A 24 10.63 -12.08 -9.60
CA LEU A 24 11.67 -11.15 -10.06
C LEU A 24 11.38 -10.64 -11.47
N ARG A 25 10.94 -11.52 -12.39
CA ARG A 25 10.54 -11.13 -13.74
C ARG A 25 9.43 -10.07 -13.72
N ARG A 26 8.42 -10.23 -12.87
CA ARG A 26 7.32 -9.26 -12.74
C ARG A 26 7.77 -7.95 -12.11
N ILE A 27 8.65 -8.01 -11.11
CA ILE A 27 9.20 -6.80 -10.47
C ILE A 27 10.06 -6.03 -11.46
N LEU A 28 10.98 -6.71 -12.16
CA LEU A 28 11.92 -6.09 -13.10
C LEU A 28 11.23 -5.43 -14.30
N LYS A 29 10.06 -5.94 -14.73
CA LYS A 29 9.24 -5.26 -15.75
C LYS A 29 8.83 -3.82 -15.38
N LYS A 30 8.86 -3.46 -14.10
CA LYS A 30 8.59 -2.09 -13.65
C LYS A 30 9.78 -1.14 -13.91
N PHE A 31 10.95 -1.67 -14.24
CA PHE A 31 12.19 -0.93 -14.46
C PHE A 31 12.63 -1.02 -15.91
N PRO A 32 12.38 0.01 -16.75
CA PRO A 32 12.68 -0.03 -18.18
C PRO A 32 14.17 -0.26 -18.51
N LYS A 33 15.06 0.07 -17.56
CA LYS A 33 16.49 -0.14 -17.71
C LYS A 33 16.95 -1.60 -17.48
N ALA A 34 16.09 -2.44 -16.89
CA ALA A 34 16.44 -3.82 -16.50
C ALA A 34 15.86 -4.82 -17.50
N HIS A 35 16.71 -5.72 -17.98
CA HIS A 35 16.31 -6.85 -18.82
C HIS A 35 16.72 -8.17 -18.16
N LEU A 36 15.73 -8.98 -17.76
CA LEU A 36 15.98 -10.30 -17.19
C LEU A 36 16.35 -11.28 -18.32
N VAL A 37 17.52 -11.83 -18.23
CA VAL A 37 18.09 -12.75 -19.20
C VAL A 37 17.50 -14.17 -19.04
N SER A 38 17.38 -14.91 -20.14
CA SER A 38 16.92 -16.29 -20.11
C SER A 38 17.93 -17.22 -19.42
N PRO A 39 17.50 -18.32 -18.79
CA PRO A 39 18.42 -19.28 -18.22
C PRO A 39 19.41 -19.84 -19.24
N GLY A 40 20.69 -19.83 -18.91
CA GLY A 40 21.75 -20.34 -19.78
C GLY A 40 22.23 -19.38 -20.86
N GLU A 41 21.68 -18.19 -20.97
CA GLU A 41 22.18 -17.15 -21.87
C GLU A 41 23.52 -16.62 -21.34
N ALA A 42 24.49 -16.46 -22.27
CA ALA A 42 25.84 -16.00 -21.94
C ALA A 42 25.81 -14.52 -21.44
N LEU A 43 26.80 -14.18 -20.63
CA LEU A 43 27.06 -12.80 -20.28
C LEU A 43 27.39 -11.97 -21.52
N PRO A 44 26.98 -10.70 -21.59
CA PRO A 44 27.37 -9.82 -22.70
C PRO A 44 28.88 -9.56 -22.63
N ALA A 45 29.49 -9.34 -23.79
CA ALA A 45 30.91 -8.99 -23.85
C ALA A 45 31.19 -7.62 -23.20
N GLU A 46 30.25 -6.69 -23.33
CA GLU A 46 30.34 -5.33 -22.81
C GLU A 46 29.05 -4.89 -22.14
N GLY A 47 29.11 -3.87 -21.28
CA GLY A 47 27.97 -3.27 -20.59
C GLY A 47 27.88 -3.69 -19.14
N ASP A 48 26.85 -3.19 -18.47
CA ASP A 48 26.58 -3.45 -17.05
C ASP A 48 25.70 -4.69 -16.86
N VAL A 49 26.06 -5.51 -15.91
CA VAL A 49 25.27 -6.66 -15.47
C VAL A 49 24.89 -6.53 -14.02
N LEU A 50 23.69 -7.01 -13.69
CA LEU A 50 23.21 -7.17 -12.33
C LEU A 50 23.00 -8.67 -12.06
N LEU A 51 23.80 -9.22 -11.17
CA LEU A 51 23.67 -10.58 -10.67
C LEU A 51 22.75 -10.58 -9.45
N LEU A 52 21.75 -11.46 -9.41
CA LEU A 52 20.82 -11.61 -8.28
C LEU A 52 20.73 -13.09 -7.87
N ARG A 53 20.83 -13.38 -6.59
CA ARG A 53 20.54 -14.73 -6.08
C ARG A 53 19.05 -15.05 -6.22
N GLU A 54 18.73 -16.19 -6.83
CA GLU A 54 17.33 -16.62 -7.04
C GLU A 54 16.66 -17.10 -5.73
N ASP A 55 17.44 -17.55 -4.74
CA ASP A 55 16.96 -17.97 -3.41
C ASP A 55 16.77 -16.81 -2.42
N TYR A 56 16.63 -15.58 -2.92
CA TYR A 56 16.32 -14.39 -2.12
C TYR A 56 15.12 -13.61 -2.61
N LEU A 57 14.38 -13.04 -1.67
CA LEU A 57 13.43 -11.96 -1.91
C LEU A 57 14.15 -10.61 -1.77
N TYR A 58 13.78 -9.68 -2.61
CA TYR A 58 14.30 -8.31 -2.61
C TYR A 58 13.17 -7.31 -2.49
N ASP A 59 13.36 -6.29 -1.68
CA ASP A 59 12.50 -5.11 -1.71
C ASP A 59 12.63 -4.39 -3.06
N ASP A 60 11.52 -3.95 -3.65
CA ASP A 60 11.50 -3.22 -4.93
C ASP A 60 12.42 -1.97 -4.89
N ARG A 61 12.57 -1.34 -3.72
CA ARG A 61 13.45 -0.18 -3.51
C ARG A 61 14.91 -0.55 -3.59
N VAL A 62 15.29 -1.70 -3.03
CA VAL A 62 16.65 -2.22 -3.08
C VAL A 62 17.02 -2.54 -4.52
N LEU A 63 16.14 -3.21 -5.27
CA LEU A 63 16.38 -3.47 -6.69
C LEU A 63 16.56 -2.17 -7.49
N ARG A 64 15.75 -1.14 -7.22
CA ARG A 64 15.93 0.18 -7.83
C ARG A 64 17.29 0.78 -7.49
N GLY A 65 17.68 0.77 -6.21
CA GLY A 65 18.96 1.29 -5.77
C GLY A 65 20.14 0.58 -6.43
N LEU A 66 20.07 -0.75 -6.59
CA LEU A 66 21.08 -1.53 -7.33
C LEU A 66 21.13 -1.15 -8.81
N LEU A 67 19.97 -0.86 -9.44
CA LEU A 67 19.92 -0.41 -10.83
C LEU A 67 20.43 1.02 -11.03
N ASP A 68 20.54 1.82 -9.98
CA ASP A 68 21.05 3.19 -10.03
C ASP A 68 22.49 3.34 -9.50
N THR A 69 23.04 2.29 -8.83
CA THR A 69 24.40 2.31 -8.24
C THR A 69 25.31 1.33 -8.96
N GLN A 70 26.48 1.78 -9.44
CA GLN A 70 27.49 0.93 -10.08
C GLN A 70 28.51 0.38 -9.06
N ASP A 71 29.20 -0.70 -9.45
CA ASP A 71 30.28 -1.33 -8.71
C ASP A 71 29.97 -1.60 -7.23
N VAL A 72 28.82 -2.26 -7.00
CA VAL A 72 28.29 -2.54 -5.68
C VAL A 72 28.00 -4.02 -5.49
N ALA A 73 28.33 -4.57 -4.32
CA ALA A 73 27.96 -5.90 -3.85
C ALA A 73 26.99 -5.76 -2.67
N LEU A 74 25.74 -6.15 -2.85
CA LEU A 74 24.74 -6.15 -1.80
C LEU A 74 24.94 -7.37 -0.89
N GLN A 75 25.02 -7.12 0.40
CA GLN A 75 25.18 -8.15 1.41
C GLN A 75 23.90 -8.32 2.24
N ASP A 76 23.62 -9.55 2.64
CA ASP A 76 22.61 -9.84 3.65
C ASP A 76 23.13 -9.34 5.02
N PRO A 77 22.41 -8.46 5.73
CA PRO A 77 22.85 -7.92 7.01
C PRO A 77 23.03 -8.97 8.11
N ARG A 78 22.47 -10.19 7.92
CA ARG A 78 22.45 -11.26 8.95
C ARG A 78 23.70 -12.12 8.94
N ASP A 79 24.21 -12.46 7.77
CA ASP A 79 25.34 -13.38 7.60
C ASP A 79 26.47 -12.83 6.74
N GLY A 80 26.31 -11.61 6.19
CA GLY A 80 27.29 -10.98 5.32
C GLY A 80 27.40 -11.60 3.91
N ALA A 81 26.54 -12.59 3.58
CA ALA A 81 26.58 -13.23 2.28
C ALA A 81 26.25 -12.23 1.15
N VAL A 82 27.00 -12.26 0.06
CA VAL A 82 26.69 -11.47 -1.14
C VAL A 82 25.46 -12.06 -1.82
N VAL A 83 24.40 -11.24 -1.93
CA VAL A 83 23.11 -11.65 -2.49
C VAL A 83 22.83 -11.04 -3.86
N ALA A 84 23.50 -9.92 -4.17
CA ALA A 84 23.44 -9.31 -5.50
C ALA A 84 24.73 -8.55 -5.78
N ALA A 85 25.09 -8.40 -7.05
CA ALA A 85 26.23 -7.59 -7.47
C ALA A 85 25.94 -6.88 -8.79
N ARG A 86 26.29 -5.59 -8.88
CA ARG A 86 26.29 -4.84 -10.13
C ARG A 86 27.69 -4.43 -10.50
N LEU A 87 28.10 -4.81 -11.70
CA LEU A 87 29.44 -4.54 -12.23
C LEU A 87 29.44 -4.58 -13.75
N SER A 88 30.59 -4.17 -14.36
CA SER A 88 30.78 -4.34 -15.80
C SER A 88 30.96 -5.83 -16.15
N ALA A 89 30.34 -6.28 -17.22
CA ALA A 89 30.40 -7.65 -17.73
C ALA A 89 31.87 -8.07 -18.04
N SER A 90 32.69 -7.13 -18.52
CA SER A 90 34.09 -7.35 -18.84
C SER A 90 34.94 -7.81 -17.63
N ARG A 91 34.48 -7.58 -16.41
CA ARG A 91 35.17 -8.01 -15.17
C ARG A 91 34.85 -9.47 -14.78
N LEU A 92 33.85 -10.10 -15.43
CA LEU A 92 33.47 -11.48 -15.21
C LEU A 92 34.10 -12.38 -16.26
N SER A 93 34.49 -13.60 -15.87
CA SER A 93 35.13 -14.58 -16.75
C SER A 93 34.10 -15.34 -17.63
N GLY A 94 33.05 -14.68 -18.11
CA GLY A 94 32.02 -15.28 -18.95
C GLY A 94 30.92 -16.05 -18.18
N VAL A 95 31.03 -16.16 -16.86
CA VAL A 95 30.04 -16.86 -16.00
C VAL A 95 29.45 -15.91 -14.98
N ALA A 96 28.12 -15.97 -14.82
CA ALA A 96 27.39 -15.22 -13.81
C ALA A 96 27.58 -15.88 -12.43
N ASP A 97 28.62 -15.50 -11.71
CA ASP A 97 28.94 -16.04 -10.39
C ASP A 97 29.17 -14.90 -9.37
N LEU A 98 28.45 -14.96 -8.26
CA LEU A 98 28.58 -14.02 -7.14
C LEU A 98 29.82 -14.29 -6.26
N ASN A 99 30.47 -15.45 -6.41
CA ASN A 99 31.72 -15.77 -5.74
C ASN A 99 32.95 -15.38 -6.57
N ALA A 100 32.77 -14.81 -7.76
CA ALA A 100 33.89 -14.40 -8.62
C ALA A 100 34.77 -13.38 -7.91
N PRO A 101 36.09 -13.44 -8.09
CA PRO A 101 37.07 -12.48 -7.47
C PRO A 101 36.74 -11.02 -7.78
N ALA A 102 36.14 -10.74 -8.95
CA ALA A 102 35.72 -9.41 -9.35
C ALA A 102 34.60 -8.88 -8.44
N VAL A 103 33.73 -9.74 -7.92
CA VAL A 103 32.65 -9.37 -7.00
C VAL A 103 33.18 -9.03 -5.61
N ALA A 104 34.22 -9.75 -5.15
CA ALA A 104 34.87 -9.48 -3.87
C ALA A 104 35.57 -8.10 -3.82
N GLN A 105 35.89 -7.52 -4.98
CA GLN A 105 36.50 -6.20 -5.10
C GLN A 105 35.48 -5.05 -5.16
N LEU A 106 34.18 -5.35 -5.20
CA LEU A 106 33.12 -4.33 -5.24
C LEU A 106 32.94 -3.69 -3.86
N ARG A 107 32.40 -2.48 -3.87
CA ARG A 107 31.97 -1.80 -2.64
C ARG A 107 30.88 -2.60 -1.95
N PRO A 108 31.06 -3.05 -0.72
CA PRO A 108 30.00 -3.71 0.02
C PRO A 108 28.89 -2.70 0.36
N ALA A 109 27.65 -3.12 0.27
CA ALA A 109 26.49 -2.32 0.58
C ALA A 109 25.44 -3.15 1.31
N GLN A 110 24.68 -2.51 2.18
CA GLN A 110 23.51 -3.10 2.84
C GLN A 110 22.22 -2.53 2.23
N PRO A 111 21.04 -3.15 2.44
CA PRO A 111 19.78 -2.67 1.89
C PRO A 111 19.45 -1.19 2.19
N ASP A 112 19.79 -0.72 3.40
CA ASP A 112 19.58 0.65 3.86
C ASP A 112 20.54 1.68 3.26
N THR A 113 21.68 1.23 2.75
CA THR A 113 22.65 2.11 2.06
C THR A 113 22.27 2.35 0.59
N VAL A 114 21.50 1.45 -0.01
CA VAL A 114 21.06 1.56 -1.42
C VAL A 114 19.61 2.02 -1.57
N ALA A 115 18.83 2.04 -0.50
CA ALA A 115 17.41 2.38 -0.57
C ALA A 115 16.91 3.16 0.66
N SER A 116 15.95 4.07 0.46
CA SER A 116 15.31 4.81 1.54
C SER A 116 14.23 3.99 2.25
N GLY A 117 14.09 4.19 3.56
CA GLY A 117 13.03 3.59 4.37
C GLY A 117 11.62 4.11 4.05
N LEU A 118 11.48 5.29 3.46
CA LEU A 118 10.18 5.90 3.17
C LEU A 118 9.48 5.25 1.96
N GLN A 119 8.29 4.71 2.18
CA GLN A 119 7.39 4.20 1.13
C GLN A 119 6.19 5.14 0.97
N THR A 120 6.28 6.12 0.07
CA THR A 120 5.25 7.14 -0.14
C THR A 120 3.91 6.54 -0.56
N GLN A 121 3.89 5.59 -1.47
CA GLN A 121 2.67 4.93 -1.95
C GLN A 121 1.95 4.13 -0.85
N LEU A 122 2.70 3.46 0.01
CA LEU A 122 2.17 2.69 1.12
C LEU A 122 2.04 3.49 2.42
N ARG A 123 2.40 4.78 2.42
CA ARG A 123 2.30 5.68 3.58
C ARG A 123 2.90 5.06 4.83
N LYS A 124 4.11 4.53 4.71
CA LYS A 124 4.84 3.93 5.83
C LYS A 124 6.32 4.21 5.74
N PHE A 125 6.98 4.12 6.87
CA PHE A 125 8.41 4.04 6.98
C PHE A 125 8.77 2.60 7.38
N ASP A 126 9.59 1.92 6.57
CA ASP A 126 9.95 0.52 6.76
C ASP A 126 11.39 0.35 6.24
N GLN A 127 12.25 -0.32 7.00
CA GLN A 127 13.62 -0.54 6.57
C GLN A 127 13.64 -1.35 5.27
N PRO A 128 14.49 -0.99 4.29
CA PRO A 128 14.73 -1.81 3.12
C PRO A 128 15.31 -3.17 3.53
N TRP A 129 14.92 -4.23 2.83
CA TRP A 129 15.24 -5.57 3.25
C TRP A 129 15.59 -6.50 2.07
N VAL A 130 16.33 -7.55 2.39
CA VAL A 130 16.45 -8.79 1.61
C VAL A 130 16.13 -9.95 2.52
N ALA A 131 15.58 -11.04 2.00
CA ALA A 131 15.24 -12.21 2.81
C ALA A 131 15.51 -13.49 2.06
N ARG A 132 16.26 -14.42 2.69
CA ARG A 132 16.53 -15.73 2.12
C ARG A 132 15.25 -16.58 2.08
N ILE A 133 15.05 -17.27 0.96
CA ILE A 133 13.89 -18.15 0.75
C ILE A 133 14.31 -19.60 1.06
N THR A 134 13.61 -20.23 1.99
CA THR A 134 13.76 -21.66 2.32
C THR A 134 12.38 -22.28 2.47
N GLN A 135 12.30 -23.61 2.38
CA GLN A 135 11.03 -24.30 2.63
C GLN A 135 10.55 -24.12 4.07
N SER A 136 11.48 -24.04 5.03
CA SER A 136 11.14 -23.86 6.45
C SER A 136 10.55 -22.50 6.78
N ASN A 137 10.98 -21.42 6.11
CA ASN A 137 10.47 -20.07 6.39
C ASN A 137 9.37 -19.61 5.42
N ARG A 138 8.92 -20.47 4.49
CA ARG A 138 7.91 -20.14 3.48
C ARG A 138 6.67 -19.45 4.05
N GLN A 139 6.05 -20.04 5.07
CA GLN A 139 4.82 -19.51 5.68
C GLN A 139 5.06 -18.13 6.33
N HIS A 140 6.22 -17.96 6.96
CA HIS A 140 6.63 -16.70 7.55
C HIS A 140 6.79 -15.62 6.47
N LEU A 141 7.49 -15.93 5.38
CA LEU A 141 7.68 -15.01 4.25
C LEU A 141 6.36 -14.63 3.57
N GLU A 142 5.45 -15.59 3.35
CA GLU A 142 4.12 -15.30 2.80
C GLU A 142 3.32 -14.35 3.70
N LYS A 143 3.32 -14.59 5.02
CA LYS A 143 2.69 -13.71 6.01
C LYS A 143 3.31 -12.32 6.01
N SER A 144 4.63 -12.23 5.96
CA SER A 144 5.38 -10.98 5.99
C SER A 144 5.20 -10.18 4.71
N LEU A 145 5.21 -10.82 3.52
CA LEU A 145 4.86 -10.19 2.24
C LEU A 145 3.44 -9.62 2.26
N PHE A 146 2.47 -10.36 2.80
CA PHE A 146 1.09 -9.89 2.91
C PHE A 146 0.97 -8.70 3.87
N ASN A 147 1.59 -8.77 5.04
CA ASN A 147 1.62 -7.67 6.00
C ASN A 147 2.34 -6.44 5.42
N GLY A 148 3.45 -6.66 4.72
CA GLY A 148 4.19 -5.62 4.00
C GLY A 148 3.38 -4.92 2.91
N ALA A 149 2.37 -5.59 2.34
CA ALA A 149 1.47 -5.02 1.36
C ALA A 149 0.43 -4.04 1.94
N TYR A 150 0.31 -3.88 3.27
CA TYR A 150 -0.58 -2.89 3.88
C TYR A 150 0.00 -1.48 3.85
N LYS A 151 -0.90 -0.49 3.71
CA LYS A 151 -0.56 0.91 3.96
C LYS A 151 -0.27 1.09 5.45
N GLY A 152 0.79 1.80 5.80
CA GLY A 152 1.16 2.05 7.21
C GLY A 152 0.10 2.87 7.93
N VAL A 153 -0.38 3.95 7.30
CA VAL A 153 -1.42 4.82 7.83
C VAL A 153 -2.69 4.71 6.98
N THR A 154 -3.73 4.12 7.57
CA THR A 154 -5.06 3.90 6.96
C THR A 154 -6.15 3.99 8.04
N ASP A 155 -7.43 3.81 7.67
CA ASP A 155 -8.53 3.78 8.64
C ASP A 155 -8.46 2.55 9.58
N PHE A 156 -9.15 2.65 10.71
CA PHE A 156 -9.06 1.65 11.75
C PHE A 156 -9.68 0.29 11.36
N ILE A 157 -10.70 0.26 10.48
CA ILE A 157 -11.31 -0.98 9.98
C ILE A 157 -10.29 -1.74 9.11
N THR A 158 -9.71 -1.05 8.12
CA THR A 158 -8.69 -1.63 7.24
C THR A 158 -7.46 -2.10 8.03
N ARG A 159 -7.12 -1.40 9.12
CA ARG A 159 -5.96 -1.71 9.93
C ARG A 159 -6.19 -2.80 10.97
N GLY A 160 -7.37 -2.80 11.62
CA GLY A 160 -7.66 -3.63 12.78
C GLY A 160 -8.52 -4.86 12.48
N VAL A 161 -9.50 -4.72 11.57
CA VAL A 161 -10.50 -5.77 11.28
C VAL A 161 -10.09 -6.64 10.10
N TRP A 162 -9.72 -6.02 8.98
CA TRP A 162 -9.48 -6.73 7.72
C TRP A 162 -8.21 -7.60 7.65
N PRO A 163 -7.10 -7.39 8.40
CA PRO A 163 -5.85 -8.10 8.13
C PRO A 163 -5.96 -9.63 8.15
N VAL A 164 -6.68 -10.19 9.10
CA VAL A 164 -6.81 -11.65 9.22
C VAL A 164 -7.70 -12.22 8.11
N PRO A 165 -8.98 -11.81 7.96
CA PRO A 165 -9.84 -12.37 6.94
C PRO A 165 -9.34 -12.10 5.51
N ALA A 166 -8.76 -10.90 5.25
CA ALA A 166 -8.24 -10.60 3.92
C ALA A 166 -7.06 -11.50 3.52
N ARG A 167 -6.22 -11.92 4.46
CA ARG A 167 -5.16 -12.89 4.16
C ARG A 167 -5.72 -14.24 3.72
N TRP A 168 -6.74 -14.74 4.43
CA TRP A 168 -7.40 -16.00 4.08
C TRP A 168 -8.03 -15.95 2.69
N VAL A 169 -8.80 -14.89 2.40
CA VAL A 169 -9.46 -14.73 1.11
C VAL A 169 -8.44 -14.51 -0.01
N THR A 170 -7.34 -13.76 0.25
CA THR A 170 -6.26 -13.61 -0.73
C THR A 170 -5.59 -14.97 -1.06
N HIS A 171 -5.34 -15.83 -0.06
CA HIS A 171 -4.86 -17.20 -0.31
C HIS A 171 -5.84 -18.02 -1.14
N LEU A 172 -7.15 -17.91 -0.85
CA LEU A 172 -8.18 -18.57 -1.63
C LEU A 172 -8.18 -18.10 -3.08
N CYS A 173 -8.11 -16.78 -3.31
CA CYS A 173 -8.01 -16.21 -4.65
C CYS A 173 -6.80 -16.74 -5.43
N VAL A 174 -5.62 -16.82 -4.78
CA VAL A 174 -4.41 -17.38 -5.41
C VAL A 174 -4.61 -18.84 -5.78
N ARG A 175 -5.20 -19.65 -4.87
CA ARG A 175 -5.47 -21.08 -5.13
C ARG A 175 -6.45 -21.31 -6.27
N LEU A 176 -7.46 -20.44 -6.39
CA LEU A 176 -8.47 -20.49 -7.46
C LEU A 176 -8.02 -19.83 -8.76
N GLY A 177 -6.80 -19.28 -8.83
CA GLY A 177 -6.29 -18.57 -10.01
C GLY A 177 -7.02 -17.26 -10.30
N LEU A 178 -7.72 -16.67 -9.31
CA LEU A 178 -8.44 -15.41 -9.49
C LEU A 178 -7.45 -14.24 -9.61
N SER A 179 -7.67 -13.40 -10.61
CA SER A 179 -6.91 -12.16 -10.78
C SER A 179 -7.47 -11.06 -9.87
N PRO A 180 -6.68 -10.01 -9.55
CA PRO A 180 -7.18 -8.83 -8.85
C PRO A 180 -8.41 -8.23 -9.55
N ASN A 181 -8.45 -8.20 -10.88
CA ASN A 181 -9.56 -7.64 -11.64
C ASN A 181 -10.88 -8.37 -11.40
N HIS A 182 -10.87 -9.69 -11.22
CA HIS A 182 -12.09 -10.44 -10.87
C HIS A 182 -12.65 -9.97 -9.51
N VAL A 183 -11.77 -9.78 -8.52
CA VAL A 183 -12.16 -9.32 -7.18
C VAL A 183 -12.66 -7.88 -7.24
N THR A 184 -11.97 -7.02 -7.97
CA THR A 184 -12.36 -5.62 -8.20
C THR A 184 -13.75 -5.56 -8.86
N THR A 185 -14.01 -6.35 -9.93
CA THR A 185 -15.32 -6.39 -10.60
C THR A 185 -16.43 -6.81 -9.63
N ALA A 186 -16.21 -7.84 -8.81
CA ALA A 186 -17.18 -8.25 -7.80
C ALA A 186 -17.44 -7.14 -6.77
N SER A 187 -16.39 -6.43 -6.36
CA SER A 187 -16.48 -5.26 -5.48
C SER A 187 -17.35 -4.16 -6.09
N TYR A 188 -17.23 -3.87 -7.38
CA TYR A 188 -18.04 -2.86 -8.07
C TYR A 188 -19.51 -3.24 -8.20
N VAL A 189 -19.79 -4.49 -8.54
CA VAL A 189 -21.19 -4.97 -8.56
C VAL A 189 -21.83 -4.75 -7.19
N LEU A 190 -21.11 -5.07 -6.12
CA LEU A 190 -21.60 -4.84 -4.75
C LEU A 190 -21.75 -3.35 -4.41
N ALA A 191 -20.87 -2.48 -4.93
CA ALA A 191 -20.99 -1.03 -4.74
C ALA A 191 -22.28 -0.48 -5.38
N ILE A 192 -22.61 -0.94 -6.58
CA ILE A 192 -23.85 -0.55 -7.28
C ILE A 192 -25.07 -1.09 -6.54
N LEU A 193 -25.06 -2.37 -6.16
CA LEU A 193 -26.16 -2.99 -5.41
C LEU A 193 -26.39 -2.31 -4.06
N ALA A 194 -25.30 -1.96 -3.33
CA ALA A 194 -25.42 -1.22 -2.07
C ALA A 194 -26.13 0.13 -2.28
N GLY A 195 -25.71 0.91 -3.29
CA GLY A 195 -26.37 2.16 -3.65
C GLY A 195 -27.84 1.99 -4.03
N TRP A 196 -28.15 0.95 -4.81
CA TRP A 196 -29.52 0.65 -5.19
C TRP A 196 -30.40 0.28 -3.99
N TRP A 197 -29.93 -0.56 -3.06
CA TRP A 197 -30.64 -0.89 -1.83
C TRP A 197 -30.78 0.32 -0.91
N PHE A 198 -29.79 1.17 -0.76
CA PHE A 198 -29.93 2.42 -0.01
C PHE A 198 -30.99 3.33 -0.59
N TRP A 199 -31.01 3.50 -1.92
CA TRP A 199 -32.01 4.31 -2.61
C TRP A 199 -33.44 3.83 -2.36
N ASN A 200 -33.64 2.53 -2.27
CA ASN A 200 -34.95 1.90 -2.02
C ASN A 200 -35.29 1.74 -0.51
N GLY A 201 -34.48 2.36 0.39
CA GLY A 201 -34.71 2.28 1.83
C GLY A 201 -34.38 0.92 2.47
N GLN A 202 -33.76 0.00 1.71
CA GLN A 202 -33.32 -1.32 2.20
C GLN A 202 -31.95 -1.23 2.84
N PHE A 203 -31.82 -0.39 3.88
CA PHE A 203 -30.53 0.00 4.47
C PHE A 203 -29.71 -1.19 4.95
N GLY A 204 -30.33 -2.20 5.57
CA GLY A 204 -29.63 -3.39 6.06
C GLY A 204 -28.91 -4.18 4.95
N LEU A 205 -29.60 -4.43 3.82
CA LEU A 205 -29.03 -5.11 2.66
C LEU A 205 -27.91 -4.26 2.03
N GLY A 206 -28.15 -2.95 1.91
CA GLY A 206 -27.15 -2.01 1.42
C GLY A 206 -25.88 -1.98 2.28
N LEU A 207 -26.03 -2.03 3.61
CA LEU A 207 -24.89 -2.11 4.54
C LEU A 207 -24.12 -3.42 4.40
N ILE A 208 -24.79 -4.56 4.29
CA ILE A 208 -24.14 -5.86 4.07
C ILE A 208 -23.30 -5.82 2.79
N ALA A 209 -23.90 -5.40 1.66
CA ALA A 209 -23.19 -5.28 0.40
C ALA A 209 -22.02 -4.27 0.48
N GLY A 210 -22.23 -3.13 1.14
CA GLY A 210 -21.21 -2.12 1.37
C GLY A 210 -20.02 -2.67 2.15
N TRP A 211 -20.25 -3.41 3.21
CA TRP A 211 -19.17 -4.03 3.99
C TRP A 211 -18.41 -5.11 3.21
N ILE A 212 -19.10 -5.98 2.48
CA ILE A 212 -18.45 -6.97 1.62
C ILE A 212 -17.64 -6.26 0.53
N MET A 213 -18.19 -5.22 -0.08
CA MET A 213 -17.50 -4.41 -1.08
C MET A 213 -16.19 -3.83 -0.53
N THR A 214 -16.23 -3.15 0.64
CA THR A 214 -15.02 -2.54 1.22
C THR A 214 -13.97 -3.57 1.62
N PHE A 215 -14.42 -4.75 2.02
CA PHE A 215 -13.55 -5.88 2.32
C PHE A 215 -12.87 -6.40 1.05
N LEU A 216 -13.62 -6.65 -0.04
CA LEU A 216 -13.08 -7.12 -1.32
C LEU A 216 -12.10 -6.13 -1.94
N ASP A 217 -12.37 -4.83 -1.84
CA ASP A 217 -11.45 -3.76 -2.22
C ASP A 217 -10.11 -3.81 -1.45
N THR A 218 -10.13 -4.26 -0.19
CA THR A 218 -8.90 -4.53 0.53
C THR A 218 -8.20 -5.78 -0.02
N VAL A 219 -8.94 -6.83 -0.37
CA VAL A 219 -8.39 -8.10 -0.88
C VAL A 219 -7.72 -7.90 -2.24
N ASP A 220 -8.36 -7.21 -3.20
CA ASP A 220 -7.84 -7.03 -4.56
C ASP A 220 -6.50 -6.29 -4.57
N GLY A 221 -6.39 -5.21 -3.78
CA GLY A 221 -5.14 -4.49 -3.64
C GLY A 221 -4.03 -5.30 -2.96
N LYS A 222 -4.37 -6.25 -2.05
CA LYS A 222 -3.38 -7.17 -1.47
C LYS A 222 -2.99 -8.24 -2.48
N LEU A 223 -3.96 -8.85 -3.14
CA LEU A 223 -3.75 -9.85 -4.18
C LEU A 223 -2.82 -9.30 -5.26
N ALA A 224 -3.08 -8.08 -5.77
CA ALA A 224 -2.24 -7.43 -6.77
C ALA A 224 -0.78 -7.24 -6.31
N ARG A 225 -0.56 -6.92 -5.03
CA ARG A 225 0.79 -6.70 -4.49
C ARG A 225 1.53 -8.00 -4.19
N VAL A 226 0.88 -9.00 -3.59
CA VAL A 226 1.56 -10.26 -3.27
C VAL A 226 1.85 -11.11 -4.52
N THR A 227 1.02 -11.00 -5.56
CA THR A 227 1.24 -11.66 -6.87
C THR A 227 2.01 -10.82 -7.88
N VAL A 228 2.39 -9.58 -7.50
CA VAL A 228 3.10 -8.64 -8.37
C VAL A 228 2.39 -8.45 -9.72
N THR A 229 1.07 -8.24 -9.67
CA THR A 229 0.22 -8.02 -10.85
C THR A 229 -0.39 -6.62 -10.89
N SER A 230 0.07 -5.70 -10.02
CA SER A 230 -0.38 -4.31 -10.02
C SER A 230 -0.07 -3.63 -11.36
N THR A 231 -1.11 -3.12 -12.03
CA THR A 231 -0.97 -2.34 -13.27
C THR A 231 -1.25 -0.87 -13.00
N ARG A 232 -0.65 0.02 -13.81
CA ARG A 232 -0.92 1.46 -13.72
C ARG A 232 -2.39 1.76 -13.99
N PHE A 233 -2.99 1.12 -14.98
CA PHE A 233 -4.41 1.26 -15.31
C PHE A 233 -5.30 0.80 -14.14
N GLY A 234 -5.07 -0.40 -13.59
CA GLY A 234 -5.84 -0.92 -12.45
C GLY A 234 -5.79 0.01 -11.24
N ASN A 235 -4.61 0.57 -10.94
CA ASN A 235 -4.47 1.52 -9.83
C ASN A 235 -5.23 2.83 -10.06
N ILE A 236 -5.25 3.37 -11.28
CA ILE A 236 -6.00 4.60 -11.61
C ILE A 236 -7.50 4.32 -11.55
N PHE A 237 -7.95 3.20 -12.13
CA PHE A 237 -9.35 2.81 -12.18
C PHE A 237 -9.92 2.58 -10.77
N ASP A 238 -9.24 1.79 -9.95
CA ASP A 238 -9.57 1.57 -8.54
C ASP A 238 -9.66 2.89 -7.77
N HIS A 239 -8.65 3.74 -7.91
CA HIS A 239 -8.60 5.02 -7.21
C HIS A 239 -9.71 6.00 -7.64
N ALA A 240 -10.05 6.04 -8.94
CA ALA A 240 -11.12 6.88 -9.45
C ALA A 240 -12.49 6.45 -8.88
N LEU A 241 -12.73 5.16 -8.83
CA LEU A 241 -13.97 4.62 -8.30
C LEU A 241 -14.07 4.80 -6.78
N ASP A 242 -12.98 4.64 -6.05
CA ASP A 242 -12.90 4.94 -4.61
C ASP A 242 -13.24 6.40 -4.26
N ILE A 243 -13.06 7.30 -5.21
CA ILE A 243 -13.42 8.72 -5.02
C ILE A 243 -14.90 8.93 -5.35
N VAL A 244 -15.45 8.26 -6.36
CA VAL A 244 -16.79 8.57 -6.90
C VAL A 244 -17.91 7.91 -6.10
N HIS A 245 -17.80 6.63 -5.74
CA HIS A 245 -18.94 5.89 -5.16
C HIS A 245 -19.34 6.32 -3.73
N PRO A 246 -18.45 6.74 -2.79
CA PRO A 246 -18.88 7.04 -1.43
C PRO A 246 -19.90 8.18 -1.33
N PRO A 247 -19.71 9.35 -1.98
CA PRO A 247 -20.74 10.39 -1.95
C PRO A 247 -22.06 9.95 -2.59
N LEU A 248 -22.01 9.09 -3.62
CA LEU A 248 -23.23 8.56 -4.23
C LEU A 248 -24.02 7.66 -3.27
N TRP A 249 -23.35 6.88 -2.42
CA TRP A 249 -24.00 6.08 -1.39
C TRP A 249 -24.74 6.94 -0.36
N TYR A 250 -24.15 8.07 0.05
CA TYR A 250 -24.81 8.97 1.01
C TYR A 250 -26.01 9.66 0.41
N ILE A 251 -25.94 10.03 -0.88
CA ILE A 251 -27.10 10.55 -1.62
C ILE A 251 -28.18 9.46 -1.72
N ALA A 252 -27.82 8.25 -2.11
CA ALA A 252 -28.75 7.12 -2.20
C ALA A 252 -29.39 6.79 -0.85
N TRP A 253 -28.63 6.83 0.25
CA TRP A 253 -29.17 6.68 1.60
C TRP A 253 -30.19 7.75 1.92
N GLY A 254 -29.90 9.02 1.66
CA GLY A 254 -30.83 10.12 1.88
C GLY A 254 -32.08 10.05 0.99
N MET A 255 -31.95 9.59 -0.26
CA MET A 255 -33.11 9.35 -1.13
C MET A 255 -34.05 8.25 -0.59
N GLY A 256 -33.47 7.20 0.00
CA GLY A 256 -34.23 6.16 0.70
C GLY A 256 -34.92 6.67 1.96
N LEU A 257 -34.50 7.81 2.52
CA LEU A 257 -35.12 8.49 3.66
C LEU A 257 -36.12 9.57 3.23
N ALA A 258 -36.18 9.97 1.95
CA ALA A 258 -36.90 11.18 1.52
C ALA A 258 -38.36 11.22 1.95
N ALA A 259 -39.07 10.07 1.96
CA ALA A 259 -40.48 9.96 2.37
C ALA A 259 -40.65 10.04 3.90
N THR A 260 -39.63 9.74 4.69
CA THR A 260 -39.69 9.69 6.17
C THR A 260 -38.93 10.82 6.85
N TRP A 261 -38.32 11.72 6.03
CA TRP A 261 -37.52 12.82 6.54
C TRP A 261 -38.36 13.85 7.27
N SER A 262 -38.22 13.97 8.57
CA SER A 262 -39.07 14.79 9.45
C SER A 262 -38.39 16.01 10.03
N TYR A 263 -37.10 16.24 9.72
CA TYR A 263 -36.33 17.37 10.25
C TYR A 263 -36.67 18.68 9.50
N SER A 264 -36.64 19.81 10.21
CA SER A 264 -36.74 21.13 9.62
C SER A 264 -35.54 21.50 8.73
N LEU A 265 -34.43 20.82 8.91
CA LEU A 265 -33.23 20.91 8.07
C LEU A 265 -33.49 20.26 6.71
N PRO A 266 -33.44 20.99 5.58
CA PRO A 266 -33.65 20.39 4.27
C PRO A 266 -32.65 19.31 3.93
N LEU A 267 -33.10 18.17 3.41
CA LEU A 267 -32.26 17.05 3.01
C LEU A 267 -31.22 17.48 1.94
N SER A 268 -31.55 18.42 1.07
CA SER A 268 -30.62 19.00 0.09
C SER A 268 -29.44 19.69 0.74
N LEU A 269 -29.61 20.37 1.87
CA LEU A 269 -28.49 20.98 2.61
C LEU A 269 -27.57 19.93 3.20
N VAL A 270 -28.10 18.81 3.69
CA VAL A 270 -27.32 17.66 4.16
C VAL A 270 -26.48 17.08 3.02
N PHE A 271 -27.06 16.91 1.83
CA PHE A 271 -26.32 16.46 0.64
C PHE A 271 -25.20 17.41 0.25
N TRP A 272 -25.46 18.73 0.24
CA TRP A 272 -24.42 19.71 -0.07
C TRP A 272 -23.32 19.72 0.99
N ALA A 273 -23.64 19.60 2.26
CA ALA A 273 -22.65 19.51 3.33
C ALA A 273 -21.73 18.28 3.14
N ILE A 274 -22.29 17.12 2.83
CA ILE A 274 -21.51 15.91 2.56
C ILE A 274 -20.67 16.07 1.29
N PHE A 275 -21.28 16.52 0.20
CA PHE A 275 -20.59 16.60 -1.10
C PHE A 275 -19.45 17.62 -1.07
N ILE A 276 -19.73 18.85 -0.62
CA ILE A 276 -18.70 19.91 -0.53
C ILE A 276 -17.63 19.51 0.47
N GLY A 277 -18.00 19.00 1.64
CA GLY A 277 -17.05 18.55 2.64
C GLY A 277 -16.17 17.40 2.11
N TYR A 278 -16.77 16.44 1.41
CA TYR A 278 -16.01 15.34 0.79
C TYR A 278 -15.00 15.84 -0.26
N VAL A 279 -15.44 16.70 -1.18
CA VAL A 279 -14.55 17.26 -2.22
C VAL A 279 -13.45 18.12 -1.60
N ALA A 280 -13.82 19.03 -0.69
CA ALA A 280 -12.86 19.88 0.00
C ALA A 280 -11.83 19.07 0.81
N GLY A 281 -12.26 18.01 1.48
CA GLY A 281 -11.35 17.10 2.17
C GLY A 281 -10.34 16.41 1.22
N ARG A 282 -10.77 16.02 0.00
CA ARG A 282 -9.87 15.48 -1.04
C ARG A 282 -8.87 16.55 -1.52
N LEU A 283 -9.36 17.76 -1.73
CA LEU A 283 -8.51 18.90 -2.13
C LEU A 283 -7.48 19.21 -1.05
N CYS A 284 -7.85 19.23 0.22
CA CYS A 284 -6.91 19.40 1.34
C CYS A 284 -5.80 18.35 1.30
N GLU A 285 -6.14 17.07 1.14
CA GLU A 285 -5.12 16.01 1.04
C GLU A 285 -4.20 16.18 -0.16
N GLY A 286 -4.76 16.55 -1.31
CA GLY A 286 -3.97 16.82 -2.52
C GLY A 286 -3.08 18.06 -2.38
N SER A 287 -3.56 19.10 -1.70
CA SER A 287 -2.84 20.36 -1.52
C SER A 287 -1.64 20.24 -0.57
N PHE A 288 -1.60 19.25 0.30
CA PHE A 288 -0.45 19.03 1.19
C PHE A 288 0.86 18.80 0.42
N LYS A 289 0.79 18.33 -0.83
CA LYS A 289 1.98 18.18 -1.70
C LYS A 289 2.76 19.49 -1.93
N PHE A 290 2.09 20.66 -1.78
CA PHE A 290 2.76 21.96 -1.85
C PHE A 290 3.61 22.27 -0.61
N ALA A 291 3.38 21.57 0.49
CA ALA A 291 4.17 21.67 1.71
C ALA A 291 5.26 20.59 1.79
N ALA A 292 4.98 19.35 1.36
CA ALA A 292 5.90 18.23 1.49
C ALA A 292 5.65 17.12 0.45
N PRO A 293 6.69 16.34 0.04
CA PRO A 293 6.58 15.28 -0.97
C PRO A 293 6.03 13.95 -0.41
N PHE A 294 5.31 13.99 0.70
CA PHE A 294 4.71 12.81 1.33
C PHE A 294 3.26 13.07 1.75
N SER A 295 2.53 12.03 2.15
CA SER A 295 1.13 12.17 2.58
C SER A 295 1.02 12.94 3.89
N MET A 296 0.07 13.88 3.99
CA MET A 296 -0.21 14.65 5.20
C MET A 296 -0.40 13.77 6.46
N PHE A 297 -0.94 12.57 6.28
CA PHE A 297 -1.16 11.63 7.37
C PHE A 297 0.12 11.01 7.97
N LEU A 298 1.29 11.29 7.35
CA LEU A 298 2.60 10.92 7.88
C LEU A 298 3.31 12.06 8.59
N TRP A 299 2.76 13.28 8.58
CA TRP A 299 3.49 14.45 9.06
C TRP A 299 3.73 14.45 10.56
N LYS A 300 2.67 14.28 11.35
CA LYS A 300 2.76 14.22 12.83
C LYS A 300 1.97 13.02 13.36
N PRO A 301 2.23 12.53 14.60
CA PRO A 301 1.45 11.45 15.20
C PRO A 301 -0.06 11.70 15.19
N PHE A 302 -0.48 12.96 15.46
CA PHE A 302 -1.88 13.39 15.38
C PHE A 302 -2.50 13.11 14.02
N ASP A 303 -1.80 13.43 12.91
CA ASP A 303 -2.33 13.22 11.57
C ASP A 303 -2.53 11.74 11.24
N SER A 304 -1.63 10.88 11.73
CA SER A 304 -1.77 9.43 11.61
C SER A 304 -2.96 8.90 12.42
N LEU A 305 -3.18 9.39 13.64
CA LEU A 305 -4.35 9.06 14.45
C LEU A 305 -5.64 9.57 13.83
N ASN A 306 -5.66 10.83 13.37
CA ASN A 306 -6.80 11.41 12.67
C ASN A 306 -7.19 10.58 11.45
N ARG A 307 -6.23 10.00 10.71
CA ARG A 307 -6.51 9.14 9.56
C ARG A 307 -7.30 7.87 9.90
N LEU A 308 -7.21 7.38 11.12
CA LEU A 308 -7.98 6.21 11.55
C LEU A 308 -9.48 6.45 11.45
N VAL A 309 -9.92 7.68 11.75
CA VAL A 309 -11.32 8.06 11.90
C VAL A 309 -11.79 9.11 10.88
N THR A 310 -10.91 9.70 10.09
CA THR A 310 -11.28 10.71 9.06
C THR A 310 -12.50 10.25 8.28
N ALA A 311 -13.44 11.16 8.01
CA ALA A 311 -14.67 10.91 7.26
C ALA A 311 -14.38 10.40 5.85
N ARG A 312 -14.34 9.08 5.75
CA ARG A 312 -14.11 8.30 4.54
C ARG A 312 -15.07 7.11 4.53
N ARG A 313 -15.04 6.34 3.46
CA ARG A 313 -15.92 5.20 3.23
C ARG A 313 -16.14 4.34 4.49
N ASN A 314 -15.08 3.74 5.05
CA ASN A 314 -15.23 2.81 6.18
C ASN A 314 -15.71 3.48 7.49
N PRO A 315 -15.13 4.61 7.97
CA PRO A 315 -15.64 5.29 9.16
C PRO A 315 -17.10 5.76 9.00
N ASN A 316 -17.47 6.29 7.83
CA ASN A 316 -18.84 6.73 7.58
C ASN A 316 -19.80 5.53 7.48
N LEU A 317 -19.39 4.43 6.84
CA LEU A 317 -20.21 3.22 6.77
C LEU A 317 -20.44 2.63 8.17
N LEU A 318 -19.44 2.74 9.07
CA LEU A 318 -19.63 2.35 10.46
C LEU A 318 -20.67 3.23 11.18
N LEU A 319 -20.62 4.57 10.99
CA LEU A 319 -21.62 5.48 11.57
C LEU A 319 -23.03 5.12 11.09
N LEU A 320 -23.20 4.86 9.77
CA LEU A 320 -24.48 4.42 9.21
C LEU A 320 -24.93 3.07 9.79
N THR A 321 -23.99 2.13 9.97
CA THR A 321 -24.31 0.81 10.54
C THR A 321 -24.77 0.91 11.99
N LEU A 322 -24.09 1.71 12.80
CA LEU A 322 -24.45 1.91 14.20
C LEU A 322 -25.80 2.62 14.34
N ALA A 323 -26.05 3.63 13.50
CA ALA A 323 -27.33 4.34 13.49
C ALA A 323 -28.49 3.44 13.02
N TRP A 324 -28.26 2.64 11.96
CA TRP A 324 -29.23 1.65 11.50
C TRP A 324 -29.57 0.63 12.58
N ALA A 325 -28.56 0.08 13.26
CA ALA A 325 -28.78 -0.87 14.35
C ALA A 325 -29.54 -0.27 15.54
N ALA A 326 -29.44 1.04 15.74
CA ALA A 326 -30.19 1.79 16.74
C ALA A 326 -31.57 2.29 16.25
N GLY A 327 -31.99 1.97 15.00
CA GLY A 327 -33.23 2.40 14.42
C GLY A 327 -33.26 3.86 13.93
N GLY A 328 -32.12 4.57 13.91
CA GLY A 328 -31.97 5.99 13.55
C GLY A 328 -31.30 6.20 12.22
N ASN A 329 -31.87 5.75 11.10
CA ASN A 329 -31.24 5.88 9.77
C ASN A 329 -31.01 7.34 9.34
N ASP A 330 -31.92 8.22 9.70
CA ASP A 330 -31.88 9.68 9.50
C ASP A 330 -30.77 10.32 10.34
N VAL A 331 -30.65 9.96 11.61
CA VAL A 331 -29.56 10.37 12.50
C VAL A 331 -28.21 9.92 11.92
N GLY A 332 -28.13 8.71 11.36
CA GLY A 332 -26.93 8.20 10.69
C GLY A 332 -26.45 9.12 9.58
N LEU A 333 -27.36 9.61 8.71
CA LEU A 333 -27.00 10.54 7.64
C LEU A 333 -26.54 11.90 8.18
N LEU A 334 -27.20 12.42 9.23
CA LEU A 334 -26.79 13.66 9.90
C LEU A 334 -25.39 13.52 10.54
N LEU A 335 -25.11 12.39 11.19
CA LEU A 335 -23.78 12.11 11.74
C LEU A 335 -22.69 12.05 10.66
N VAL A 336 -22.99 11.43 9.51
CA VAL A 336 -22.06 11.41 8.37
C VAL A 336 -21.81 12.82 7.85
N ALA A 337 -22.84 13.66 7.73
CA ALA A 337 -22.69 15.05 7.30
C ALA A 337 -21.83 15.84 8.28
N ALA A 338 -22.18 15.82 9.57
CA ALA A 338 -21.43 16.51 10.62
C ALA A 338 -19.96 16.04 10.68
N TRP A 339 -19.74 14.72 10.64
CA TRP A 339 -18.39 14.15 10.68
C TRP A 339 -17.56 14.49 9.44
N THR A 340 -18.21 14.57 8.26
CA THR A 340 -17.55 15.01 7.02
C THR A 340 -17.10 16.46 7.11
N VAL A 341 -17.94 17.35 7.62
CA VAL A 341 -17.59 18.76 7.83
C VAL A 341 -16.46 18.90 8.85
N ILE A 342 -16.58 18.27 10.03
CA ILE A 342 -15.54 18.30 11.08
C ILE A 342 -14.21 17.79 10.54
N SER A 343 -14.23 16.62 9.90
CA SER A 343 -13.00 16.03 9.33
C SER A 343 -12.35 16.99 8.30
N THR A 344 -13.16 17.62 7.47
CA THR A 344 -12.65 18.55 6.45
C THR A 344 -12.04 19.80 7.07
N LEU A 345 -12.67 20.36 8.11
CA LEU A 345 -12.12 21.51 8.85
C LEU A 345 -10.78 21.17 9.50
N VAL A 346 -10.67 19.96 10.11
CA VAL A 346 -9.41 19.48 10.67
C VAL A 346 -8.34 19.35 9.59
N LEU A 347 -8.68 18.75 8.43
CA LEU A 347 -7.73 18.61 7.32
C LEU A 347 -7.30 19.99 6.78
N ALA A 348 -8.23 20.93 6.60
CA ALA A 348 -7.93 22.27 6.14
C ALA A 348 -6.99 23.01 7.11
N TRP A 349 -7.29 22.97 8.41
CA TRP A 349 -6.42 23.53 9.44
C TRP A 349 -4.99 22.95 9.35
N ARG A 350 -4.87 21.63 9.22
CA ARG A 350 -3.56 20.95 9.13
C ARG A 350 -2.78 21.35 7.89
N VAL A 351 -3.45 21.45 6.73
CA VAL A 351 -2.81 21.88 5.47
C VAL A 351 -2.35 23.33 5.53
N ILE A 352 -3.21 24.24 6.02
CA ILE A 352 -2.85 25.66 6.16
C ILE A 352 -1.64 25.80 7.09
N TRP A 353 -1.63 25.06 8.21
CA TRP A 353 -0.51 25.08 9.13
C TRP A 353 0.78 24.57 8.47
N ALA A 354 0.72 23.45 7.77
CA ALA A 354 1.88 22.88 7.08
C ALA A 354 2.46 23.86 6.01
N ILE A 355 1.60 24.45 5.20
CA ILE A 355 2.00 25.46 4.19
C ILE A 355 2.62 26.69 4.84
N THR A 356 2.04 27.16 5.95
CA THR A 356 2.57 28.31 6.70
C THR A 356 3.96 28.03 7.25
N LEU A 357 4.19 26.85 7.84
CA LEU A 357 5.51 26.43 8.33
C LEU A 357 6.51 26.33 7.17
N ARG A 358 6.11 25.75 6.05
CA ARG A 358 6.97 25.66 4.85
C ARG A 358 7.38 27.02 4.32
N ARG A 359 6.42 27.98 4.27
CA ARG A 359 6.71 29.37 3.86
C ARG A 359 7.66 30.09 4.81
N ARG A 360 7.69 29.69 6.09
CA ARG A 360 8.65 30.21 7.09
C ARG A 360 10.01 29.50 7.06
N GLY A 361 10.26 28.64 6.06
CA GLY A 361 11.54 27.96 5.88
C GLY A 361 11.65 26.62 6.61
N ALA A 362 10.60 26.14 7.31
CA ALA A 362 10.67 24.86 7.99
C ALA A 362 10.66 23.69 7.00
N GLU A 363 11.54 22.72 7.17
CA GLU A 363 11.52 21.46 6.47
C GLU A 363 10.59 20.48 7.16
N LEU A 364 9.58 20.00 6.41
CA LEU A 364 8.63 19.04 6.96
C LEU A 364 9.14 17.61 6.69
N GLN A 365 9.12 16.78 7.71
CA GLN A 365 9.54 15.38 7.63
C GLN A 365 8.46 14.46 8.22
N PRO A 366 8.34 13.21 7.71
CA PRO A 366 7.45 12.22 8.30
C PRO A 366 7.90 11.88 9.73
N TRP A 367 6.97 11.89 10.68
CA TRP A 367 7.32 11.65 12.08
C TRP A 367 7.94 10.26 12.33
N LEU A 368 7.51 9.22 11.57
CA LEU A 368 8.08 7.87 11.68
C LEU A 368 9.53 7.77 11.22
N SER A 369 10.01 8.69 10.37
CA SER A 369 11.41 8.69 9.94
C SER A 369 12.37 9.25 10.99
N GLN A 370 11.83 9.90 12.02
CA GLN A 370 12.59 10.54 13.09
C GLN A 370 12.64 9.72 14.37
N ILE A 371 11.95 8.56 14.40
CA ILE A 371 11.80 7.75 15.61
C ILE A 371 12.83 6.61 15.60
N ASP A 372 13.55 6.48 16.71
CA ASP A 372 14.27 5.25 17.01
C ASP A 372 13.30 4.18 17.52
N LEU A 373 13.02 3.20 16.66
CA LEU A 373 12.10 2.10 16.99
C LEU A 373 12.58 1.25 18.19
N LYS A 374 13.91 1.18 18.42
CA LYS A 374 14.47 0.45 19.57
C LYS A 374 14.19 1.18 20.88
N ALA A 375 14.38 2.50 20.90
CA ALA A 375 14.18 3.33 22.08
C ALA A 375 12.69 3.66 22.33
N GLU A 376 11.94 4.01 21.27
CA GLU A 376 10.57 4.54 21.38
C GLU A 376 9.47 3.54 20.98
N GLY A 377 9.82 2.32 20.59
CA GLY A 377 8.87 1.29 20.16
C GLY A 377 7.81 0.91 21.20
N HIS A 378 8.03 1.21 22.49
CA HIS A 378 7.08 0.99 23.57
C HIS A 378 5.89 1.98 23.56
N ARG A 379 6.01 3.14 22.92
CA ARG A 379 4.95 4.16 22.88
C ARG A 379 3.75 3.65 22.08
N PRO A 380 2.50 3.76 22.60
CA PRO A 380 1.31 3.20 21.95
C PRO A 380 1.12 3.65 20.49
N VAL A 381 1.36 4.93 20.20
CA VAL A 381 1.24 5.47 18.84
C VAL A 381 2.30 4.90 17.89
N VAL A 382 3.53 4.67 18.40
CA VAL A 382 4.58 4.05 17.60
C VAL A 382 4.22 2.59 17.30
N ARG A 383 3.83 1.81 18.31
CA ARG A 383 3.36 0.42 18.13
C ARG A 383 2.19 0.31 17.17
N LEU A 384 1.29 1.30 17.16
CA LEU A 384 0.15 1.32 16.25
C LEU A 384 0.59 1.49 14.79
N PHE A 385 1.60 2.32 14.49
CA PHE A 385 2.00 2.66 13.12
C PHE A 385 3.35 2.09 12.68
N ALA A 386 4.09 1.44 13.57
CA ALA A 386 5.33 0.76 13.24
C ALA A 386 5.14 -0.29 12.12
N PRO A 387 6.20 -0.60 11.37
CA PRO A 387 6.18 -1.62 10.33
C PRO A 387 5.70 -2.98 10.85
N ARG A 388 4.91 -3.68 10.06
CA ARG A 388 4.38 -5.02 10.39
C ARG A 388 4.92 -6.12 9.47
N SER A 389 5.79 -5.77 8.54
CA SER A 389 6.30 -6.74 7.56
C SER A 389 7.17 -7.80 8.23
N GLY A 390 7.99 -7.43 9.20
CA GLY A 390 8.98 -8.33 9.80
C GLY A 390 9.99 -8.92 8.81
N LEU A 391 10.06 -8.37 7.58
CA LEU A 391 10.96 -8.88 6.54
C LEU A 391 12.39 -8.43 6.72
N ALA A 392 12.63 -7.34 7.44
CA ALA A 392 13.98 -6.93 7.82
C ALA A 392 14.61 -7.89 8.85
N ASP A 393 13.77 -8.58 9.63
CA ASP A 393 14.16 -9.53 10.68
C ASP A 393 14.02 -11.01 10.24
N ALA A 394 13.52 -11.25 9.03
CA ALA A 394 13.21 -12.60 8.50
C ALA A 394 14.45 -13.23 7.74
#